data_a2d1da3265f3bec1f0d64b1456ade3a8
#
_entry.id   a2d1da3265f3bec1f0d64b1456ade3a8
#
_cell.length_a   1.000
_cell.length_b   1.000
_cell.length_c   1.000
_cell.angle_alpha   90.00
_cell.angle_beta   90.00
_cell.angle_gamma   90.00
#
_symmetry.space_group_name_H-M   'P 1'
#
loop_
_entity.id
_entity.type
_entity.pdbx_description
1 polymer ?
#
loop_
_entity_poly.entity_id
_entity_poly.type
_entity_poly.pdbx_seq_one_letter_code
_entity_poly.pdbx_strand_id
1 'polypeptide(L)'
;PLQGESYCGAPEIQLAVSLGAKINIQSGIIVPWASDIRPFEVFSRAVRRNRGALEKGSVFERTWKEIGNSVYGKLAQGLGEKRVYDSRSEQSQQLPESPLTQAYLAAYITSIVRATLGELLTRIPADNIVVSATTDGFITSAVKADIDLSGPLCRFFSGQAERLTGDPNILEVKHVVPQVLCMRTRGQLTVGILSDLPILQAKAGAQVSEEIIEEAKRRWEREPEQYVPDEI
;
A
#
# COMPACT_ATOMS: atom_id res chain seq x y z
N PRO A 1 6.83 -2.84 -27.66
CA PRO A 1 5.69 -3.10 -26.75
C PRO A 1 6.07 -4.20 -25.78
N LEU A 2 5.68 -4.01 -24.50
CA LEU A 2 5.82 -5.05 -23.48
C LEU A 2 4.73 -6.10 -23.72
N GLN A 3 5.10 -7.37 -23.71
CA GLN A 3 4.20 -8.51 -23.78
C GLN A 3 4.45 -9.38 -22.55
N GLY A 4 3.40 -9.95 -21.99
CA GLY A 4 3.51 -10.83 -20.83
C GLY A 4 2.16 -11.44 -20.46
N GLU A 5 2.19 -12.42 -19.58
CA GLU A 5 1.02 -13.05 -19.00
C GLU A 5 0.96 -12.74 -17.51
N SER A 6 -0.22 -12.53 -16.97
CA SER A 6 -0.41 -12.22 -15.56
C SER A 6 -1.79 -12.66 -15.08
N TYR A 7 -1.88 -13.00 -13.80
CA TYR A 7 -3.13 -13.12 -13.07
C TYR A 7 -3.48 -11.77 -12.45
N CYS A 8 -4.62 -11.21 -12.79
CA CYS A 8 -5.05 -9.91 -12.29
C CYS A 8 -6.56 -9.86 -12.06
N GLY A 9 -6.98 -8.95 -11.21
CA GLY A 9 -8.40 -8.73 -10.97
C GLY A 9 -9.01 -7.73 -11.97
N ALA A 10 -10.32 -7.69 -12.02
CA ALA A 10 -11.05 -6.80 -12.93
C ALA A 10 -10.66 -5.31 -12.84
N PRO A 11 -10.40 -4.71 -11.65
CA PRO A 11 -9.93 -3.34 -11.56
C PRO A 11 -8.59 -3.08 -12.27
N GLU A 12 -7.65 -4.03 -12.20
CA GLU A 12 -6.35 -3.92 -12.89
C GLU A 12 -6.52 -4.05 -14.41
N ILE A 13 -7.43 -4.93 -14.86
CA ILE A 13 -7.80 -5.06 -16.27
C ILE A 13 -8.41 -3.75 -16.78
N GLN A 14 -9.35 -3.17 -16.02
CA GLN A 14 -9.98 -1.89 -16.36
C GLN A 14 -8.94 -0.78 -16.53
N LEU A 15 -8.00 -0.67 -15.59
CA LEU A 15 -6.92 0.30 -15.68
C LEU A 15 -6.05 0.05 -16.92
N ALA A 16 -5.60 -1.19 -17.13
CA ALA A 16 -4.75 -1.53 -18.27
C ALA A 16 -5.42 -1.18 -19.61
N VAL A 17 -6.71 -1.50 -19.77
CA VAL A 17 -7.49 -1.15 -20.98
C VAL A 17 -7.60 0.37 -21.13
N SER A 18 -7.86 1.10 -20.04
CA SER A 18 -7.94 2.58 -20.08
C SER A 18 -6.61 3.24 -20.48
N LEU A 19 -5.49 2.57 -20.21
CA LEU A 19 -4.15 2.99 -20.61
C LEU A 19 -3.73 2.46 -22.00
N GLY A 20 -4.65 1.83 -22.73
CA GLY A 20 -4.41 1.38 -24.11
C GLY A 20 -3.84 -0.03 -24.24
N ALA A 21 -3.81 -0.83 -23.19
CA ALA A 21 -3.37 -2.20 -23.28
C ALA A 21 -4.35 -3.05 -24.12
N LYS A 22 -3.81 -3.92 -24.98
CA LYS A 22 -4.54 -4.97 -25.68
C LYS A 22 -4.51 -6.23 -24.84
N ILE A 23 -5.66 -6.71 -24.42
CA ILE A 23 -5.80 -7.84 -23.52
C ILE A 23 -6.45 -9.02 -24.23
N ASN A 24 -5.88 -10.20 -24.03
CA ASN A 24 -6.48 -11.48 -24.39
C ASN A 24 -6.72 -12.28 -23.10
N ILE A 25 -7.98 -12.55 -22.79
CA ILE A 25 -8.36 -13.33 -21.61
C ILE A 25 -8.34 -14.80 -21.97
N GLN A 26 -7.40 -15.56 -21.42
CA GLN A 26 -7.27 -16.99 -21.65
C GLN A 26 -8.23 -17.79 -20.76
N SER A 27 -8.35 -17.39 -19.50
CA SER A 27 -9.24 -18.00 -18.52
C SER A 27 -9.58 -17.00 -17.42
N GLY A 28 -10.65 -17.24 -16.68
CA GLY A 28 -11.00 -16.40 -15.55
C GLY A 28 -12.14 -16.98 -14.72
N ILE A 29 -12.32 -16.42 -13.53
CA ILE A 29 -13.43 -16.74 -12.63
C ILE A 29 -14.26 -15.47 -12.47
N ILE A 30 -15.56 -15.57 -12.77
CA ILE A 30 -16.53 -14.51 -12.56
C ILE A 30 -17.34 -14.87 -11.33
N VAL A 31 -17.27 -14.03 -10.30
CA VAL A 31 -18.13 -14.12 -9.12
C VAL A 31 -19.30 -13.18 -9.34
N PRO A 32 -20.51 -13.70 -9.60
CA PRO A 32 -21.67 -12.84 -9.85
C PRO A 32 -22.06 -12.09 -8.58
N TRP A 33 -22.43 -10.84 -8.72
CA TRP A 33 -22.98 -10.05 -7.63
C TRP A 33 -24.44 -10.46 -7.40
N ALA A 34 -24.68 -11.25 -6.37
CA ALA A 34 -26.01 -11.81 -6.10
C ALA A 34 -26.89 -10.93 -5.19
N SER A 35 -26.33 -9.97 -4.47
CA SER A 35 -27.05 -9.11 -3.54
C SER A 35 -26.24 -7.89 -3.12
N ASP A 36 -26.90 -6.87 -2.57
CA ASP A 36 -26.24 -5.69 -1.97
C ASP A 36 -25.68 -5.95 -0.57
N ILE A 37 -25.54 -7.19 -0.16
CA ILE A 37 -24.97 -7.54 1.14
C ILE A 37 -23.48 -7.14 1.16
N ARG A 38 -23.11 -6.36 2.17
CA ARG A 38 -21.76 -5.91 2.44
C ARG A 38 -21.28 -6.49 3.77
N PRO A 39 -20.73 -7.70 3.76
CA PRO A 39 -20.52 -8.49 4.99
C PRO A 39 -19.62 -7.82 6.02
N PHE A 40 -18.71 -6.93 5.58
CA PHE A 40 -17.78 -6.24 6.48
C PHE A 40 -18.15 -4.79 6.78
N GLU A 41 -19.28 -4.26 6.28
CA GLU A 41 -19.61 -2.84 6.45
C GLU A 41 -19.80 -2.47 7.92
N VAL A 42 -20.59 -3.24 8.67
CA VAL A 42 -20.84 -3.00 10.09
C VAL A 42 -19.55 -3.06 10.90
N PHE A 43 -18.72 -4.06 10.63
CA PHE A 43 -17.41 -4.21 11.25
C PHE A 43 -16.50 -3.01 10.93
N SER A 44 -16.39 -2.65 9.67
CA SER A 44 -15.52 -1.54 9.22
C SER A 44 -15.93 -0.22 9.84
N ARG A 45 -17.24 0.06 9.91
CA ARG A 45 -17.79 1.24 10.59
C ARG A 45 -17.47 1.25 12.09
N ALA A 46 -17.59 0.09 12.75
CA ALA A 46 -17.28 -0.05 14.18
C ALA A 46 -15.79 0.21 14.46
N VAL A 47 -14.89 -0.39 13.66
CA VAL A 47 -13.45 -0.17 13.77
C VAL A 47 -13.10 1.32 13.59
N ARG A 48 -13.64 1.95 12.54
CA ARG A 48 -13.40 3.38 12.27
C ARG A 48 -13.90 4.27 13.42
N ARG A 49 -15.12 4.06 13.89
CA ARG A 49 -15.71 4.84 14.98
C ARG A 49 -14.89 4.73 16.26
N ASN A 50 -14.56 3.50 16.67
CA ASN A 50 -13.81 3.26 17.91
C ASN A 50 -12.38 3.80 17.82
N ARG A 51 -11.73 3.60 16.66
CA ARG A 51 -10.38 4.14 16.43
C ARG A 51 -10.35 5.66 16.40
N GLY A 52 -11.36 6.29 15.75
CA GLY A 52 -11.44 7.75 15.63
C GLY A 52 -11.77 8.47 16.94
N ALA A 53 -12.34 7.78 17.94
CA ALA A 53 -12.62 8.31 19.27
C ALA A 53 -11.41 8.25 20.22
N LEU A 54 -10.28 7.67 19.79
CA LEU A 54 -9.10 7.45 20.63
C LEU A 54 -7.94 8.35 20.21
N GLU A 55 -7.09 8.67 21.16
CA GLU A 55 -5.86 9.41 20.92
C GLU A 55 -4.96 8.63 19.95
N LYS A 56 -4.50 9.31 18.88
CA LYS A 56 -3.64 8.73 17.85
C LYS A 56 -2.31 8.27 18.46
N GLY A 57 -1.96 7.01 18.21
CA GLY A 57 -0.74 6.39 18.73
C GLY A 57 -0.89 5.74 20.12
N SER A 58 -2.06 5.89 20.78
CA SER A 58 -2.33 5.17 22.03
C SER A 58 -2.40 3.65 21.80
N VAL A 59 -2.20 2.87 22.86
CA VAL A 59 -2.29 1.40 22.81
C VAL A 59 -3.63 0.94 22.27
N PHE A 60 -4.73 1.57 22.72
CA PHE A 60 -6.08 1.23 22.29
C PHE A 60 -6.33 1.60 20.81
N GLU A 61 -5.83 2.73 20.33
CA GLU A 61 -5.93 3.11 18.90
C GLU A 61 -5.17 2.10 18.03
N ARG A 62 -3.96 1.71 18.45
CA ARG A 62 -3.17 0.69 17.76
C ARG A 62 -3.86 -0.67 17.77
N THR A 63 -4.48 -1.06 18.87
CA THR A 63 -5.24 -2.32 18.97
C THR A 63 -6.40 -2.32 17.96
N TRP A 64 -7.19 -1.25 17.88
CA TRP A 64 -8.27 -1.15 16.90
C TRP A 64 -7.75 -1.13 15.46
N LYS A 65 -6.59 -0.52 15.21
CA LYS A 65 -5.91 -0.57 13.91
C LYS A 65 -5.57 -2.01 13.53
N GLU A 66 -4.97 -2.77 14.44
CA GLU A 66 -4.62 -4.18 14.21
C GLU A 66 -5.86 -5.06 14.02
N ILE A 67 -6.93 -4.85 14.79
CA ILE A 67 -8.20 -5.53 14.60
C ILE A 67 -8.73 -5.29 13.17
N GLY A 68 -8.74 -4.04 12.72
CA GLY A 68 -9.17 -3.69 11.36
C GLY A 68 -8.30 -4.36 10.27
N ASN A 69 -6.99 -4.28 10.40
CA ASN A 69 -6.06 -4.86 9.45
C ASN A 69 -6.11 -6.39 9.42
N SER A 70 -6.40 -7.02 10.56
CA SER A 70 -6.43 -8.48 10.68
C SER A 70 -7.49 -9.14 9.80
N VAL A 71 -8.60 -8.45 9.51
CA VAL A 71 -9.66 -9.01 8.63
C VAL A 71 -9.13 -9.29 7.24
N TYR A 72 -8.39 -8.36 6.64
CA TYR A 72 -7.77 -8.60 5.34
C TYR A 72 -6.81 -9.80 5.39
N GLY A 73 -5.95 -9.85 6.41
CA GLY A 73 -5.05 -10.99 6.63
C GLY A 73 -5.80 -12.33 6.79
N LYS A 74 -6.95 -12.31 7.47
CA LYS A 74 -7.79 -13.51 7.64
C LYS A 74 -8.48 -13.96 6.35
N LEU A 75 -8.82 -13.05 5.44
CA LEU A 75 -9.34 -13.40 4.11
C LEU A 75 -8.32 -14.15 3.26
N ALA A 76 -7.03 -13.87 3.42
CA ALA A 76 -5.95 -14.51 2.69
C ALA A 76 -5.25 -15.64 3.46
N GLN A 77 -5.64 -15.91 4.72
CA GLN A 77 -4.98 -16.90 5.56
C GLN A 77 -5.14 -18.30 4.98
N GLY A 78 -4.06 -19.06 4.94
CA GLY A 78 -4.06 -20.47 4.50
C GLY A 78 -4.10 -20.70 2.98
N LEU A 79 -4.16 -19.63 2.17
CA LEU A 79 -4.17 -19.74 0.70
C LEU A 79 -2.80 -20.04 0.08
N GLY A 80 -1.72 -19.83 0.84
CA GLY A 80 -0.35 -20.05 0.39
C GLY A 80 0.38 -21.08 1.24
N GLU A 81 1.61 -21.38 0.85
CA GLU A 81 2.47 -22.37 1.53
C GLU A 81 3.13 -21.83 2.81
N LYS A 82 2.61 -20.74 3.38
CA LYS A 82 3.16 -20.16 4.61
C LYS A 82 3.13 -21.16 5.75
N ARG A 83 4.27 -21.40 6.36
CA ARG A 83 4.42 -22.22 7.56
C ARG A 83 4.52 -21.35 8.80
N VAL A 84 4.00 -21.86 9.90
CA VAL A 84 4.09 -21.25 11.22
C VAL A 84 4.57 -22.30 12.21
N TYR A 85 5.36 -21.87 13.19
CA TYR A 85 5.76 -22.73 14.29
C TYR A 85 4.62 -22.79 15.32
N ASP A 86 4.16 -24.00 15.60
CA ASP A 86 3.17 -24.23 16.64
C ASP A 86 3.91 -24.66 17.91
N SER A 87 3.86 -23.79 18.92
CA SER A 87 4.54 -24.03 20.21
C SER A 87 3.94 -25.17 21.03
N ARG A 88 2.72 -25.62 20.70
CA ARG A 88 2.09 -26.75 21.41
C ARG A 88 2.58 -28.10 20.91
N SER A 89 2.71 -28.22 19.58
CA SER A 89 3.22 -29.44 18.94
C SER A 89 4.73 -29.41 18.72
N GLU A 90 5.38 -28.26 18.98
CA GLU A 90 6.80 -28.01 18.75
C GLU A 90 7.23 -28.27 17.29
N GLN A 91 6.32 -28.09 16.36
CA GLN A 91 6.53 -28.37 14.94
C GLN A 91 6.16 -27.18 14.06
N SER A 92 6.84 -27.06 12.92
CA SER A 92 6.45 -26.14 11.87
C SER A 92 5.39 -26.77 10.99
N GLN A 93 4.20 -26.20 10.98
CA GLN A 93 3.07 -26.68 10.18
C GLN A 93 2.57 -25.61 9.21
N GLN A 94 1.84 -26.04 8.19
CA GLN A 94 1.20 -25.10 7.27
C GLN A 94 0.17 -24.25 8.03
N LEU A 95 0.14 -22.96 7.77
CA LEU A 95 -0.85 -22.05 8.35
C LEU A 95 -2.26 -22.47 7.87
N PRO A 96 -3.16 -22.89 8.77
CA PRO A 96 -4.50 -23.31 8.38
C PRO A 96 -5.35 -22.13 7.89
N GLU A 97 -6.35 -22.43 7.09
CA GLU A 97 -7.39 -21.47 6.73
C GLU A 97 -8.09 -20.90 7.98
N SER A 98 -8.56 -19.67 7.86
CA SER A 98 -9.43 -19.06 8.86
C SER A 98 -10.90 -19.27 8.48
N PRO A 99 -11.86 -19.15 9.40
CA PRO A 99 -13.28 -19.14 9.05
C PRO A 99 -13.69 -18.01 8.09
N LEU A 100 -12.84 -17.00 7.90
CA LEU A 100 -13.04 -15.87 6.99
C LEU A 100 -12.30 -16.03 5.67
N THR A 101 -11.54 -17.11 5.45
CA THR A 101 -10.74 -17.28 4.24
C THR A 101 -11.61 -17.25 2.99
N GLN A 102 -11.34 -16.27 2.12
CA GLN A 102 -12.07 -16.01 0.87
C GLN A 102 -11.10 -15.44 -0.17
N ALA A 103 -10.57 -16.33 -1.00
CA ALA A 103 -9.52 -16.00 -1.98
C ALA A 103 -9.93 -14.85 -2.91
N TYR A 104 -11.16 -14.85 -3.42
CA TYR A 104 -11.65 -13.85 -4.35
C TYR A 104 -11.77 -12.46 -3.71
N LEU A 105 -12.19 -12.36 -2.44
CA LEU A 105 -12.25 -11.08 -1.73
C LEU A 105 -10.84 -10.54 -1.46
N ALA A 106 -9.91 -11.39 -1.02
CA ALA A 106 -8.52 -11.00 -0.80
C ALA A 106 -7.87 -10.50 -2.11
N ALA A 107 -8.08 -11.22 -3.21
CA ALA A 107 -7.59 -10.85 -4.53
C ALA A 107 -8.21 -9.53 -5.01
N TYR A 108 -9.53 -9.35 -4.85
CA TYR A 108 -10.23 -8.14 -5.26
C TYR A 108 -9.77 -6.91 -4.49
N ILE A 109 -9.62 -7.01 -3.15
CA ILE A 109 -9.10 -5.91 -2.32
C ILE A 109 -7.71 -5.49 -2.78
N THR A 110 -6.83 -6.45 -3.02
CA THR A 110 -5.47 -6.16 -3.51
C THR A 110 -5.50 -5.51 -4.89
N SER A 111 -6.34 -6.03 -5.79
CA SER A 111 -6.49 -5.55 -7.16
C SER A 111 -7.03 -4.12 -7.20
N ILE A 112 -8.06 -3.78 -6.43
CA ILE A 112 -8.62 -2.42 -6.42
C ILE A 112 -7.63 -1.39 -5.85
N VAL A 113 -6.86 -1.76 -4.83
CA VAL A 113 -5.84 -0.87 -4.26
C VAL A 113 -4.72 -0.62 -5.28
N ARG A 114 -4.21 -1.66 -5.93
CA ARG A 114 -3.18 -1.54 -6.97
C ARG A 114 -3.66 -0.71 -8.16
N ALA A 115 -4.87 -0.98 -8.63
CA ALA A 115 -5.44 -0.27 -9.76
C ALA A 115 -5.67 1.20 -9.44
N THR A 116 -6.19 1.53 -8.25
CA THR A 116 -6.36 2.91 -7.81
C THR A 116 -5.02 3.62 -7.67
N LEU A 117 -4.02 2.97 -7.08
CA LEU A 117 -2.67 3.52 -7.01
C LEU A 117 -2.08 3.74 -8.40
N GLY A 118 -2.23 2.77 -9.31
CA GLY A 118 -1.80 2.90 -10.71
C GLY A 118 -2.47 4.08 -11.41
N GLU A 119 -3.78 4.26 -11.26
CA GLU A 119 -4.50 5.42 -11.80
C GLU A 119 -3.97 6.75 -11.22
N LEU A 120 -3.74 6.81 -9.90
CA LEU A 120 -3.14 7.97 -9.23
C LEU A 120 -1.77 8.34 -9.83
N LEU A 121 -0.91 7.35 -9.99
CA LEU A 121 0.44 7.56 -10.54
C LEU A 121 0.41 8.12 -11.97
N THR A 122 -0.55 7.72 -12.79
CA THR A 122 -0.71 8.27 -14.16
C THR A 122 -1.27 9.68 -14.19
N ARG A 123 -1.78 10.18 -13.07
CA ARG A 123 -2.43 11.50 -12.92
C ARG A 123 -1.58 12.50 -12.13
N ILE A 124 -0.37 12.12 -11.78
CA ILE A 124 0.63 13.06 -11.28
C ILE A 124 1.06 13.95 -12.44
N PRO A 125 1.10 15.29 -12.26
CA PRO A 125 1.53 16.21 -13.32
C PRO A 125 2.91 15.83 -13.86
N ALA A 126 3.10 15.96 -15.17
CA ALA A 126 4.26 15.44 -15.90
C ALA A 126 5.60 16.09 -15.52
N ASP A 127 5.56 17.29 -14.95
CA ASP A 127 6.72 18.01 -14.41
C ASP A 127 7.15 17.54 -13.01
N ASN A 128 6.41 16.60 -12.44
CA ASN A 128 6.71 16.02 -11.12
C ASN A 128 7.34 14.64 -11.25
N ILE A 129 8.16 14.32 -10.25
CA ILE A 129 8.88 13.05 -10.16
C ILE A 129 8.15 12.12 -9.17
N VAL A 130 7.98 10.88 -9.56
CA VAL A 130 7.64 9.78 -8.64
C VAL A 130 8.94 9.11 -8.23
N VAL A 131 9.32 9.32 -6.98
CA VAL A 131 10.57 8.78 -6.41
C VAL A 131 10.42 7.29 -6.09
N SER A 132 9.28 6.90 -5.53
CA SER A 132 9.02 5.53 -5.12
C SER A 132 7.52 5.27 -5.03
N ALA A 133 7.10 4.06 -5.38
CA ALA A 133 5.77 3.54 -5.12
C ALA A 133 5.85 2.24 -4.32
N THR A 134 4.96 2.07 -3.35
CA THR A 134 4.83 0.88 -2.51
C THR A 134 3.46 0.23 -2.71
N THR A 135 3.02 -0.61 -1.79
CA THR A 135 1.76 -1.36 -1.92
C THR A 135 0.52 -0.45 -1.92
N ASP A 136 0.55 0.64 -1.14
CA ASP A 136 -0.58 1.50 -0.80
C ASP A 136 -0.21 2.98 -0.70
N GLY A 137 0.98 3.36 -1.19
CA GLY A 137 1.47 4.72 -1.13
C GLY A 137 2.62 5.00 -2.09
N PHE A 138 2.98 6.26 -2.21
CA PHE A 138 4.06 6.72 -3.07
C PHE A 138 4.72 7.98 -2.50
N ILE A 139 5.91 8.26 -2.99
CA ILE A 139 6.65 9.49 -2.72
C ILE A 139 6.78 10.24 -4.05
N THR A 140 6.40 11.50 -4.04
CA THR A 140 6.43 12.36 -5.23
C THR A 140 6.80 13.78 -4.86
N SER A 141 7.32 14.53 -5.84
CA SER A 141 7.49 15.98 -5.72
C SER A 141 6.19 16.76 -5.93
N ALA A 142 5.11 16.12 -6.38
CA ALA A 142 3.81 16.76 -6.58
C ALA A 142 3.18 17.17 -5.25
N VAL A 143 2.56 18.35 -5.23
CA VAL A 143 1.71 18.76 -4.11
C VAL A 143 0.38 18.01 -4.19
N LYS A 144 -0.16 17.58 -3.04
CA LYS A 144 -1.41 16.82 -2.99
C LYS A 144 -2.55 17.46 -3.78
N ALA A 145 -2.65 18.79 -3.77
CA ALA A 145 -3.70 19.54 -4.46
C ALA A 145 -3.64 19.41 -5.98
N ASP A 146 -2.47 19.12 -6.54
CA ASP A 146 -2.24 19.04 -7.98
C ASP A 146 -2.49 17.64 -8.54
N ILE A 147 -2.71 16.66 -7.66
CA ILE A 147 -2.98 15.27 -8.07
C ILE A 147 -4.46 15.14 -8.43
N ASP A 148 -4.72 14.80 -9.70
CA ASP A 148 -6.09 14.64 -10.20
C ASP A 148 -6.73 13.34 -9.72
N LEU A 149 -7.76 13.47 -8.88
CA LEU A 149 -8.56 12.35 -8.34
C LEU A 149 -9.83 12.06 -9.15
N SER A 150 -10.01 12.66 -10.33
CA SER A 150 -11.22 12.52 -11.14
C SER A 150 -11.31 11.20 -11.93
N GLY A 151 -10.30 10.32 -11.82
CA GLY A 151 -10.31 9.02 -12.45
C GLY A 151 -11.42 8.08 -11.96
N PRO A 152 -11.89 7.14 -12.79
CA PRO A 152 -12.99 6.25 -12.43
C PRO A 152 -12.68 5.39 -11.22
N LEU A 153 -11.46 4.87 -11.06
CA LEU A 153 -11.06 4.07 -9.90
C LEU A 153 -10.91 4.92 -8.65
N CYS A 154 -10.32 6.11 -8.77
CA CYS A 154 -10.22 7.07 -7.67
C CYS A 154 -11.60 7.50 -7.18
N ARG A 155 -12.53 7.83 -8.08
CA ARG A 155 -13.92 8.18 -7.72
C ARG A 155 -14.65 7.02 -7.05
N PHE A 156 -14.49 5.80 -7.55
CA PHE A 156 -15.07 4.63 -6.92
C PHE A 156 -14.53 4.44 -5.50
N PHE A 157 -13.21 4.51 -5.33
CA PHE A 157 -12.57 4.34 -4.04
C PHE A 157 -12.95 5.45 -3.05
N SER A 158 -12.99 6.70 -3.52
CA SER A 158 -13.45 7.87 -2.77
C SER A 158 -14.90 7.74 -2.31
N GLY A 159 -15.80 7.30 -3.19
CA GLY A 159 -17.20 7.07 -2.83
C GLY A 159 -17.37 5.95 -1.80
N GLN A 160 -16.54 4.89 -1.83
CA GLN A 160 -16.54 3.88 -0.79
C GLN A 160 -15.98 4.42 0.54
N ALA A 161 -14.95 5.26 0.49
CA ALA A 161 -14.39 5.91 1.66
C ALA A 161 -15.45 6.82 2.34
N GLU A 162 -16.10 7.68 1.55
CA GLU A 162 -17.17 8.55 2.03
C GLU A 162 -18.33 7.78 2.67
N ARG A 163 -18.78 6.72 2.02
CA ARG A 163 -19.82 5.84 2.55
C ARG A 163 -19.46 5.23 3.91
N LEU A 164 -18.20 4.82 4.10
CA LEU A 164 -17.75 4.15 5.33
C LEU A 164 -17.39 5.13 6.44
N THR A 165 -16.91 6.32 6.09
CA THR A 165 -16.26 7.23 7.04
C THR A 165 -16.88 8.62 7.10
N GLY A 166 -17.69 9.00 6.10
CA GLY A 166 -18.15 10.35 5.90
C GLY A 166 -17.11 11.30 5.26
N ASP A 167 -15.91 10.77 4.93
CA ASP A 167 -14.83 11.54 4.31
C ASP A 167 -14.44 10.89 2.98
N PRO A 168 -14.56 11.60 1.83
CA PRO A 168 -14.18 11.08 0.52
C PRO A 168 -12.67 11.08 0.28
N ASN A 169 -11.86 11.61 1.20
CA ASN A 169 -10.42 11.75 1.05
C ASN A 169 -9.72 10.38 1.06
N ILE A 170 -9.07 10.04 -0.04
CA ILE A 170 -8.31 8.79 -0.21
C ILE A 170 -6.79 8.97 -0.11
N LEU A 171 -6.32 10.22 -0.04
CA LEU A 171 -4.89 10.53 0.07
C LEU A 171 -4.57 11.17 1.42
N GLU A 172 -3.78 10.49 2.22
CA GLU A 172 -3.21 11.04 3.45
C GLU A 172 -1.74 11.41 3.21
N VAL A 173 -1.39 12.68 3.41
CA VAL A 173 0.01 13.11 3.42
C VAL A 173 0.61 12.72 4.77
N LYS A 174 1.55 11.79 4.74
CA LYS A 174 2.25 11.30 5.94
C LYS A 174 3.41 12.20 6.34
N HIS A 175 4.19 12.61 5.34
CA HIS A 175 5.39 13.40 5.53
C HIS A 175 5.56 14.36 4.37
N VAL A 176 6.09 15.54 4.67
CA VAL A 176 6.58 16.51 3.69
C VAL A 176 8.04 16.79 4.07
N VAL A 177 8.93 16.55 3.14
CA VAL A 177 10.37 16.68 3.38
C VAL A 177 11.03 17.41 2.21
N PRO A 178 12.09 18.21 2.47
CA PRO A 178 12.74 19.02 1.43
C PRO A 178 13.52 18.14 0.44
N GLN A 179 14.08 17.03 0.88
CA GLN A 179 14.91 16.17 0.07
C GLN A 179 14.81 14.72 0.49
N VAL A 180 14.78 13.82 -0.49
CA VAL A 180 14.76 12.36 -0.28
C VAL A 180 15.88 11.73 -1.09
N LEU A 181 16.71 10.93 -0.43
CA LEU A 181 17.62 10.00 -1.06
C LEU A 181 16.90 8.66 -1.21
N CYS A 182 16.74 8.20 -2.44
CA CYS A 182 16.10 6.92 -2.76
C CYS A 182 17.14 5.95 -3.30
N MET A 183 17.46 4.92 -2.52
CA MET A 183 18.40 3.86 -2.91
C MET A 183 17.69 2.69 -3.60
N ARG A 184 16.50 2.36 -3.15
CA ARG A 184 15.65 1.30 -3.71
C ARG A 184 14.21 1.42 -3.21
N THR A 185 13.31 0.66 -3.77
CA THR A 185 11.94 0.54 -3.23
C THR A 185 12.00 0.15 -1.75
N ARG A 186 11.34 0.93 -0.88
CA ARG A 186 11.38 0.81 0.59
C ARG A 186 12.77 1.07 1.22
N GLY A 187 13.65 1.73 0.48
CA GLY A 187 14.94 2.17 0.98
C GLY A 187 15.11 3.65 0.73
N GLN A 188 14.32 4.50 1.40
CA GLN A 188 14.36 5.95 1.29
C GLN A 188 14.78 6.58 2.61
N LEU A 189 15.58 7.63 2.50
CA LEU A 189 16.11 8.40 3.61
C LEU A 189 15.90 9.88 3.33
N THR A 190 15.52 10.65 4.34
CA THR A 190 15.53 12.12 4.23
C THR A 190 16.93 12.64 4.45
N VAL A 191 17.34 13.57 3.60
CA VAL A 191 18.61 14.28 3.70
C VAL A 191 18.28 15.75 3.93
N GLY A 192 18.99 16.39 4.88
CA GLY A 192 18.79 17.81 5.19
C GLY A 192 18.05 18.08 6.50
N ILE A 193 18.46 19.14 7.13
CA ILE A 193 18.14 19.47 8.50
C ILE A 193 16.93 20.39 8.53
N LEU A 194 15.74 19.83 8.83
CA LEU A 194 14.66 20.60 9.46
C LEU A 194 14.32 20.07 10.86
N SER A 195 14.93 18.98 11.26
CA SER A 195 14.95 18.44 12.63
C SER A 195 16.20 17.59 12.77
N ASP A 196 16.73 17.51 13.97
CA ASP A 196 17.99 16.85 14.31
C ASP A 196 18.05 15.34 14.03
N LEU A 197 17.02 14.77 13.40
CA LEU A 197 16.95 13.34 13.11
C LEU A 197 16.53 13.09 11.67
N PRO A 198 17.25 12.21 10.93
CA PRO A 198 16.80 11.72 9.63
C PRO A 198 15.52 10.93 9.79
N ILE A 199 14.48 11.31 9.06
CA ILE A 199 13.25 10.53 9.01
C ILE A 199 13.45 9.42 7.99
N LEU A 200 13.54 8.19 8.45
CA LEU A 200 13.50 7.04 7.57
C LEU A 200 12.08 6.86 7.04
N GLN A 201 11.87 7.14 5.76
CA GLN A 201 10.55 7.13 5.11
C GLN A 201 9.99 5.72 4.91
N ALA A 202 10.83 4.76 4.58
CA ALA A 202 10.42 3.37 4.41
C ALA A 202 11.52 2.41 4.81
N LYS A 203 11.16 1.43 5.64
CA LYS A 203 12.04 0.33 6.02
C LYS A 203 11.41 -0.99 5.62
N ALA A 204 12.10 -1.75 4.79
CA ALA A 204 11.68 -3.08 4.35
C ALA A 204 11.93 -4.15 5.45
N GLY A 205 11.44 -3.91 6.68
CA GLY A 205 11.62 -4.83 7.80
C GLY A 205 13.01 -4.78 8.45
N ALA A 206 14.01 -4.10 7.88
CA ALA A 206 15.32 -3.94 8.48
C ALA A 206 15.33 -2.76 9.47
N GLN A 207 15.94 -2.95 10.61
CA GLN A 207 16.37 -1.83 11.44
C GLN A 207 17.67 -1.29 10.82
N VAL A 208 17.59 -0.07 10.30
CA VAL A 208 18.79 0.63 9.81
C VAL A 208 19.44 1.28 11.03
N SER A 209 20.70 0.93 11.32
CA SER A 209 21.42 1.54 12.43
C SER A 209 21.72 3.01 12.13
N GLU A 210 21.92 3.81 13.18
CA GLU A 210 22.33 5.21 13.04
C GLU A 210 23.64 5.35 12.25
N GLU A 211 24.55 4.39 12.41
CA GLU A 211 25.82 4.35 11.68
C GLU A 211 25.64 4.23 10.15
N ILE A 212 24.71 3.41 9.69
CA ILE A 212 24.38 3.26 8.25
C ILE A 212 23.77 4.58 7.73
N ILE A 213 22.93 5.22 8.52
CA ILE A 213 22.31 6.52 8.18
C ILE A 213 23.38 7.60 8.04
N GLU A 214 24.29 7.69 9.00
CA GLU A 214 25.38 8.66 9.00
C GLU A 214 26.38 8.39 7.85
N GLU A 215 26.67 7.14 7.56
CA GLU A 215 27.53 6.79 6.42
C GLU A 215 26.87 7.14 5.08
N ALA A 216 25.57 6.89 4.92
CA ALA A 216 24.84 7.28 3.71
C ALA A 216 24.84 8.79 3.50
N LYS A 217 24.68 9.58 4.58
CA LYS A 217 24.79 11.05 4.54
C LYS A 217 26.19 11.50 4.12
N ARG A 218 27.24 10.94 4.75
CA ARG A 218 28.63 11.28 4.44
C ARG A 218 28.99 10.99 2.98
N ARG A 219 28.52 9.85 2.44
CA ARG A 219 28.74 9.51 1.03
C ARG A 219 28.02 10.49 0.11
N TRP A 220 26.78 10.84 0.42
CA TRP A 220 26.01 11.83 -0.33
C TRP A 220 26.69 13.20 -0.34
N GLU A 221 27.20 13.66 0.81
CA GLU A 221 27.89 14.94 0.91
C GLU A 221 29.21 15.00 0.13
N ARG A 222 29.89 13.86 0.00
CA ARG A 222 31.18 13.76 -0.74
C ARG A 222 30.98 13.68 -2.25
N GLU A 223 30.00 12.94 -2.72
CA GLU A 223 29.84 12.61 -4.14
C GLU A 223 28.36 12.63 -4.56
N PRO A 224 27.68 13.77 -4.53
CA PRO A 224 26.25 13.85 -4.79
C PRO A 224 25.83 13.41 -6.20
N GLU A 225 26.74 13.53 -7.18
CA GLU A 225 26.48 13.16 -8.60
C GLU A 225 26.92 11.73 -8.96
N GLN A 226 27.71 11.07 -8.14
CA GLN A 226 28.27 9.75 -8.41
C GLN A 226 27.71 8.63 -7.51
N TYR A 227 26.72 8.95 -6.66
CA TYR A 227 26.17 7.96 -5.77
C TYR A 227 25.39 6.89 -6.54
N VAL A 228 26.07 5.81 -6.87
CA VAL A 228 25.46 4.53 -7.30
C VAL A 228 25.35 3.67 -6.04
N PRO A 229 24.15 3.23 -5.63
CA PRO A 229 24.04 2.35 -4.48
C PRO A 229 24.80 1.05 -4.77
N ASP A 230 25.69 0.66 -3.87
CA ASP A 230 26.26 -0.67 -3.88
C ASP A 230 25.13 -1.70 -3.79
N GLU A 231 25.18 -2.74 -4.60
CA GLU A 231 24.25 -3.87 -4.51
C GLU A 231 24.36 -4.47 -3.10
N ILE A 232 23.31 -4.33 -2.30
CA ILE A 232 23.17 -4.98 -1.00
C ILE A 232 22.16 -6.12 -1.11
#